data_4f5df7bdbc467d045a53149253ee4d76
#
_entry.id   4f5df7bdbc467d045a53149253ee4d76
#
_cell.length_a   1.000
_cell.length_b   1.000
_cell.length_c   1.000
_cell.angle_alpha   90.00
_cell.angle_beta   90.00
_cell.angle_gamma   90.00
#
_symmetry.space_group_name_H-M   'P 1'
#
loop_
_entity.id
_entity.type
_entity.pdbx_description
1 polymer ?
#
loop_
_entity_poly.entity_id
_entity_poly.type
_entity_poly.pdbx_seq_one_letter_code
_entity_poly.pdbx_strand_id
1 'polypeptide(L)'
;GITKIVDNSCQGGTYTKHGFSFTPTVVGVIYDTLYLKNQAGCDSIIALELNVLPMSRDTIYAKVCQNEAFDQNDFSIPPFQPAGTNYFDRIESNNNQCPYILTLALSVDSLYQISIVDSACQASPYKKNGFDVIPESVGYNNYYLNLKSTAGCDSTVALNLRVLERFETIYNDTIILGE
;
A
#
# COMPACT_ATOMS: atom_id res chain seq x y z
N GLY A 1 -9.02 19.93 -54.98
CA GLY A 1 -10.21 19.68 -54.13
C GLY A 1 -9.84 19.70 -52.67
N ILE A 2 -10.80 20.02 -51.80
CA ILE A 2 -10.64 19.97 -50.34
C ILE A 2 -11.53 18.85 -49.79
N THR A 3 -10.94 17.94 -49.02
CA THR A 3 -11.66 16.88 -48.30
C THR A 3 -11.60 17.18 -46.80
N LYS A 4 -12.76 17.39 -46.17
CA LYS A 4 -12.82 17.57 -44.71
C LYS A 4 -13.05 16.22 -44.04
N ILE A 5 -12.23 15.92 -43.02
CA ILE A 5 -12.34 14.75 -42.17
C ILE A 5 -12.60 15.21 -40.74
N VAL A 6 -13.61 14.61 -40.09
CA VAL A 6 -13.90 14.78 -38.67
C VAL A 6 -13.76 13.42 -38.01
N ASP A 7 -12.88 13.31 -37.02
CA ASP A 7 -12.59 12.04 -36.32
C ASP A 7 -12.33 12.30 -34.84
N ASN A 8 -12.23 11.21 -34.06
CA ASN A 8 -11.93 11.25 -32.64
C ASN A 8 -10.63 10.51 -32.35
N SER A 9 -9.89 10.96 -31.36
CA SER A 9 -8.73 10.28 -30.80
C SER A 9 -8.69 10.42 -29.30
N CYS A 10 -7.82 9.66 -28.65
CA CYS A 10 -7.59 9.73 -27.22
C CYS A 10 -6.31 10.51 -26.93
N GLN A 11 -6.32 11.29 -25.87
CA GLN A 11 -5.12 11.95 -25.36
C GLN A 11 -3.99 10.93 -25.12
N GLY A 12 -2.80 11.18 -25.64
CA GLY A 12 -1.65 10.30 -25.53
C GLY A 12 -1.67 9.08 -26.46
N GLY A 13 -2.78 8.85 -27.18
CA GLY A 13 -2.87 7.78 -28.19
C GLY A 13 -2.32 8.25 -29.53
N THR A 14 -1.69 7.34 -30.29
CA THR A 14 -1.21 7.67 -31.63
C THR A 14 -2.35 7.63 -32.64
N TYR A 15 -2.55 8.74 -33.33
CA TYR A 15 -3.49 8.83 -34.45
C TYR A 15 -2.77 8.58 -35.76
N THR A 16 -3.12 7.51 -36.46
CA THR A 16 -2.48 7.08 -37.72
C THR A 16 -3.54 6.77 -38.78
N LYS A 17 -4.27 7.78 -39.23
CA LYS A 17 -5.32 7.63 -40.23
C LYS A 17 -5.25 8.74 -41.28
N HIS A 18 -5.77 8.48 -42.46
CA HIS A 18 -5.93 9.47 -43.54
C HIS A 18 -4.62 10.18 -43.95
N GLY A 19 -3.47 9.55 -43.73
CA GLY A 19 -2.15 10.13 -44.02
C GLY A 19 -1.55 10.96 -42.88
N PHE A 20 -2.28 11.19 -41.84
CA PHE A 20 -1.76 11.84 -40.62
C PHE A 20 -1.12 10.81 -39.66
N SER A 21 -0.06 11.21 -38.98
CA SER A 21 0.62 10.39 -37.96
C SER A 21 1.20 11.29 -36.88
N PHE A 22 0.51 11.36 -35.74
CA PHE A 22 0.94 12.14 -34.57
C PHE A 22 0.26 11.65 -33.29
N THR A 23 0.76 12.10 -32.13
CA THR A 23 0.21 11.76 -30.82
C THR A 23 -0.32 13.04 -30.14
N PRO A 24 -1.65 13.24 -30.09
CA PRO A 24 -2.23 14.43 -29.47
C PRO A 24 -2.08 14.37 -27.94
N THR A 25 -1.52 15.41 -27.36
CA THR A 25 -1.33 15.55 -25.90
C THR A 25 -2.29 16.51 -25.23
N VAL A 26 -2.99 17.33 -26.00
CA VAL A 26 -3.94 18.36 -25.54
C VAL A 26 -5.36 17.90 -25.84
N VAL A 27 -6.22 17.95 -24.83
CA VAL A 27 -7.66 17.65 -24.95
C VAL A 27 -8.38 18.78 -25.68
N GLY A 28 -9.36 18.43 -26.49
CA GLY A 28 -10.19 19.36 -27.26
C GLY A 28 -10.05 19.13 -28.74
N VAL A 29 -10.55 20.09 -29.54
CA VAL A 29 -10.50 20.00 -31.01
C VAL A 29 -9.21 20.58 -31.53
N ILE A 30 -8.49 19.77 -32.30
CA ILE A 30 -7.30 20.21 -33.05
C ILE A 30 -7.57 20.13 -34.55
N TYR A 31 -6.95 21.04 -35.28
CA TYR A 31 -7.04 21.12 -36.73
C TYR A 31 -5.68 20.89 -37.33
N ASP A 32 -5.62 20.07 -38.39
CA ASP A 32 -4.43 19.82 -39.16
C ASP A 32 -4.76 19.73 -40.65
N THR A 33 -3.77 19.93 -41.49
CA THR A 33 -3.97 19.97 -42.94
C THR A 33 -2.83 19.29 -43.67
N LEU A 34 -3.20 18.34 -44.55
CA LEU A 34 -2.27 17.63 -45.38
C LEU A 34 -2.43 18.09 -46.84
N TYR A 35 -1.33 18.53 -47.45
CA TYR A 35 -1.28 18.93 -48.83
C TYR A 35 -0.75 17.79 -49.70
N LEU A 36 -1.55 17.38 -50.64
CA LEU A 36 -1.22 16.28 -51.56
C LEU A 36 -1.37 16.76 -53.02
N LYS A 37 -0.73 16.03 -53.94
CA LYS A 37 -0.98 16.20 -55.37
C LYS A 37 -1.66 14.95 -55.90
N ASN A 38 -2.70 15.14 -56.70
CA ASN A 38 -3.33 14.04 -57.42
C ASN A 38 -2.49 13.54 -58.59
N GLN A 39 -2.90 12.47 -59.26
CA GLN A 39 -2.18 11.89 -60.40
C GLN A 39 -2.03 12.86 -61.59
N ALA A 40 -2.89 13.86 -61.70
CA ALA A 40 -2.83 14.90 -62.71
C ALA A 40 -1.96 16.11 -62.30
N GLY A 41 -1.27 16.06 -61.13
CA GLY A 41 -0.43 17.13 -60.60
C GLY A 41 -1.20 18.27 -59.93
N CYS A 42 -2.53 18.19 -59.82
CA CYS A 42 -3.35 19.20 -59.15
C CYS A 42 -3.29 19.07 -57.65
N ASP A 43 -3.33 20.20 -56.93
CA ASP A 43 -3.33 20.23 -55.46
C ASP A 43 -4.64 19.62 -54.89
N SER A 44 -4.47 18.79 -53.89
CA SER A 44 -5.52 18.19 -53.07
C SER A 44 -5.20 18.45 -51.61
N ILE A 45 -6.20 18.88 -50.87
CA ILE A 45 -6.07 19.25 -49.46
C ILE A 45 -6.97 18.30 -48.63
N ILE A 46 -6.40 17.70 -47.60
CA ILE A 46 -7.16 16.99 -46.55
C ILE A 46 -7.12 17.87 -45.29
N ALA A 47 -8.27 18.37 -44.87
CA ALA A 47 -8.41 19.13 -43.65
C ALA A 47 -8.99 18.21 -42.56
N LEU A 48 -8.22 18.02 -41.50
CA LEU A 48 -8.60 17.21 -40.34
C LEU A 48 -9.12 18.11 -39.22
N GLU A 49 -10.29 17.75 -38.70
CA GLU A 49 -10.81 18.22 -37.43
C GLU A 49 -10.86 17.01 -36.49
N LEU A 50 -9.92 16.99 -35.51
CA LEU A 50 -9.76 15.86 -34.61
C LEU A 50 -10.19 16.26 -33.20
N ASN A 51 -11.24 15.60 -32.67
CA ASN A 51 -11.68 15.78 -31.31
C ASN A 51 -10.87 14.84 -30.39
N VAL A 52 -10.02 15.40 -29.55
CA VAL A 52 -9.17 14.66 -28.61
C VAL A 52 -9.88 14.52 -27.27
N LEU A 53 -10.23 13.30 -26.94
CA LEU A 53 -10.91 12.96 -25.69
C LEU A 53 -9.90 12.78 -24.55
N PRO A 54 -10.25 13.22 -23.32
CA PRO A 54 -9.36 13.02 -22.16
C PRO A 54 -9.22 11.55 -21.80
N MET A 55 -8.07 11.20 -21.22
CA MET A 55 -7.88 9.95 -20.49
C MET A 55 -8.48 10.10 -19.11
N SER A 56 -9.51 9.33 -18.79
CA SER A 56 -10.13 9.34 -17.47
C SER A 56 -9.28 8.56 -16.44
N ARG A 57 -9.51 8.83 -15.15
CA ARG A 57 -8.89 8.13 -14.03
C ARG A 57 -9.98 7.62 -13.10
N ASP A 58 -9.85 6.38 -12.67
CA ASP A 58 -10.65 5.78 -11.61
C ASP A 58 -9.74 5.35 -10.45
N THR A 59 -10.26 5.30 -9.23
CA THR A 59 -9.46 4.96 -8.05
C THR A 59 -10.16 3.90 -7.23
N ILE A 60 -9.44 2.82 -6.95
CA ILE A 60 -9.84 1.77 -6.01
C ILE A 60 -9.03 1.90 -4.73
N TYR A 61 -9.64 1.57 -3.61
CA TYR A 61 -9.04 1.65 -2.28
C TYR A 61 -8.90 0.26 -1.69
N ALA A 62 -7.73 -0.02 -1.13
CA ALA A 62 -7.47 -1.28 -0.45
C ALA A 62 -6.58 -1.06 0.77
N LYS A 63 -6.53 -2.08 1.64
CA LYS A 63 -5.67 -2.09 2.82
C LYS A 63 -4.89 -3.38 2.90
N VAL A 64 -3.69 -3.28 3.46
CA VAL A 64 -2.80 -4.41 3.74
C VAL A 64 -1.96 -4.08 4.95
N CYS A 65 -1.52 -5.10 5.68
CA CYS A 65 -0.57 -4.91 6.76
C CYS A 65 0.86 -4.78 6.21
N GLN A 66 1.70 -4.05 6.90
CA GLN A 66 3.11 -3.93 6.55
C GLN A 66 3.74 -5.34 6.46
N ASN A 67 4.63 -5.53 5.48
CA ASN A 67 5.29 -6.79 5.13
C ASN A 67 4.39 -7.85 4.47
N GLU A 68 3.14 -7.54 4.17
CA GLU A 68 2.27 -8.39 3.36
C GLU A 68 2.24 -7.93 1.91
N ALA A 69 2.13 -8.88 0.99
CA ALA A 69 1.90 -8.59 -0.43
C ALA A 69 0.41 -8.32 -0.68
N PHE A 70 0.13 -7.47 -1.66
CA PHE A 70 -1.22 -7.26 -2.15
C PHE A 70 -1.35 -7.81 -3.57
N ASP A 71 -2.26 -8.78 -3.77
CA ASP A 71 -2.46 -9.45 -5.05
C ASP A 71 -3.97 -9.58 -5.33
N GLN A 72 -4.59 -8.48 -5.73
CA GLN A 72 -6.02 -8.38 -6.03
C GLN A 72 -6.27 -7.33 -7.11
N ASN A 73 -7.41 -7.43 -7.80
CA ASN A 73 -7.83 -6.50 -8.85
C ASN A 73 -6.76 -6.29 -9.93
N ASP A 74 -6.06 -7.37 -10.31
CA ASP A 74 -4.95 -7.40 -11.25
C ASP A 74 -3.78 -6.45 -10.88
N PHE A 75 -3.68 -6.02 -9.62
CA PHE A 75 -2.48 -5.43 -9.04
C PHE A 75 -1.72 -6.50 -8.27
N SER A 76 -0.41 -6.58 -8.51
CA SER A 76 0.52 -7.44 -7.78
C SER A 76 1.60 -6.56 -7.17
N ILE A 77 1.41 -6.21 -5.90
CA ILE A 77 2.31 -5.32 -5.16
C ILE A 77 3.12 -6.16 -4.19
N PRO A 78 4.46 -6.14 -4.30
CA PRO A 78 5.31 -6.91 -3.40
C PRO A 78 5.20 -6.43 -1.96
N PRO A 79 5.56 -7.29 -0.97
CA PRO A 79 5.60 -6.92 0.44
C PRO A 79 6.60 -5.79 0.70
N PHE A 80 6.64 -5.28 1.93
CA PHE A 80 7.54 -4.23 2.39
C PHE A 80 7.29 -2.84 1.80
N GLN A 81 6.05 -2.54 1.44
CA GLN A 81 5.67 -1.17 1.10
C GLN A 81 5.75 -0.26 2.34
N PRO A 82 6.09 1.02 2.17
CA PRO A 82 6.11 1.96 3.27
C PRO A 82 4.73 2.12 3.91
N ALA A 83 4.69 2.29 5.22
CA ALA A 83 3.44 2.57 5.93
C ALA A 83 2.80 3.88 5.45
N GLY A 84 1.48 3.90 5.41
CA GLY A 84 0.69 4.99 4.85
C GLY A 84 0.07 4.62 3.51
N THR A 85 -0.44 5.62 2.78
CA THR A 85 -1.09 5.39 1.49
C THR A 85 -0.08 5.44 0.35
N ASN A 86 0.01 4.35 -0.39
CA ASN A 86 0.84 4.21 -1.60
C ASN A 86 -0.08 4.15 -2.82
N TYR A 87 0.33 4.78 -3.93
CA TYR A 87 -0.45 4.84 -5.15
C TYR A 87 0.25 4.08 -6.27
N PHE A 88 -0.52 3.23 -6.96
CA PHE A 88 -0.06 2.44 -8.09
C PHE A 88 -1.02 2.64 -9.25
N ASP A 89 -0.50 3.03 -10.41
CA ASP A 89 -1.29 3.28 -11.61
C ASP A 89 -1.14 2.14 -12.62
N ARG A 90 -2.25 1.84 -13.28
CA ARG A 90 -2.32 0.92 -14.39
C ARG A 90 -3.21 1.49 -15.48
N ILE A 91 -2.83 1.28 -16.76
CA ILE A 91 -3.66 1.67 -17.90
C ILE A 91 -4.58 0.50 -18.26
N GLU A 92 -5.86 0.77 -18.26
CA GLU A 92 -6.91 -0.16 -18.66
C GLU A 92 -7.45 0.17 -20.04
N SER A 93 -7.64 -0.88 -20.85
CA SER A 93 -8.31 -0.74 -22.14
C SER A 93 -9.81 -0.79 -21.93
N ASN A 94 -10.51 0.13 -22.61
CA ASN A 94 -11.96 0.12 -22.66
C ASN A 94 -12.39 -0.10 -24.10
N ASN A 95 -13.16 -1.17 -24.36
CA ASN A 95 -13.65 -1.49 -25.71
C ASN A 95 -14.47 -0.32 -26.25
N ASN A 96 -14.05 0.24 -27.39
CA ASN A 96 -14.68 1.37 -28.11
C ASN A 96 -14.61 2.74 -27.39
N GLN A 97 -13.85 2.89 -26.33
CA GLN A 97 -13.63 4.18 -25.63
C GLN A 97 -12.14 4.40 -25.41
N CYS A 98 -11.79 5.59 -24.93
CA CYS A 98 -10.40 5.86 -24.56
C CYS A 98 -9.97 5.00 -23.39
N PRO A 99 -8.70 4.56 -23.37
CA PRO A 99 -8.13 3.92 -22.19
C PRO A 99 -8.27 4.84 -20.97
N TYR A 100 -8.34 4.25 -19.79
CA TYR A 100 -8.37 5.00 -18.54
C TYR A 100 -7.26 4.52 -17.59
N ILE A 101 -6.87 5.39 -16.67
CA ILE A 101 -5.90 5.06 -15.64
C ILE A 101 -6.69 4.54 -14.43
N LEU A 102 -6.41 3.28 -14.04
CA LEU A 102 -6.88 2.73 -12.77
C LEU A 102 -5.80 2.93 -11.72
N THR A 103 -6.10 3.70 -10.68
CA THR A 103 -5.21 3.95 -9.55
C THR A 103 -5.61 3.08 -8.37
N LEU A 104 -4.69 2.29 -7.83
CA LEU A 104 -4.83 1.64 -6.54
C LEU A 104 -4.27 2.58 -5.46
N ALA A 105 -5.12 3.03 -4.55
CA ALA A 105 -4.72 3.69 -3.31
C ALA A 105 -4.62 2.63 -2.20
N LEU A 106 -3.42 2.10 -1.99
CA LEU A 106 -3.15 1.05 -1.03
C LEU A 106 -2.71 1.63 0.31
N SER A 107 -3.56 1.49 1.33
CA SER A 107 -3.21 1.85 2.71
C SER A 107 -2.44 0.71 3.36
N VAL A 108 -1.21 0.98 3.75
CA VAL A 108 -0.34 0.02 4.44
C VAL A 108 -0.32 0.36 5.93
N ASP A 109 -0.91 -0.50 6.74
CA ASP A 109 -0.97 -0.32 8.19
C ASP A 109 0.30 -0.87 8.85
N SER A 110 0.90 -0.07 9.74
CA SER A 110 2.14 -0.43 10.43
C SER A 110 1.96 -1.62 11.36
N LEU A 111 2.98 -2.45 11.44
CA LEU A 111 3.16 -3.42 12.52
C LEU A 111 3.77 -2.72 13.73
N TYR A 112 3.23 -3.00 14.91
CA TYR A 112 3.76 -2.43 16.15
C TYR A 112 4.53 -3.50 16.92
N GLN A 113 5.76 -3.14 17.29
CA GLN A 113 6.60 -3.92 18.20
C GLN A 113 6.89 -3.06 19.43
N ILE A 114 6.40 -3.48 20.58
CA ILE A 114 6.60 -2.77 21.86
C ILE A 114 7.52 -3.64 22.71
N SER A 115 8.57 -3.05 23.25
CA SER A 115 9.48 -3.70 24.20
C SER A 115 9.28 -3.08 25.58
N ILE A 116 9.01 -3.93 26.57
CA ILE A 116 8.82 -3.58 27.98
C ILE A 116 9.95 -4.21 28.78
N VAL A 117 10.57 -3.43 29.64
CA VAL A 117 11.54 -3.93 30.62
C VAL A 117 10.96 -3.70 32.02
N ASP A 118 10.88 -4.75 32.81
CA ASP A 118 10.38 -4.69 34.20
C ASP A 118 11.11 -5.72 35.07
N SER A 119 10.80 -5.74 36.36
CA SER A 119 11.36 -6.69 37.31
C SER A 119 10.29 -7.34 38.17
N ALA A 120 10.54 -8.58 38.60
CA ALA A 120 9.66 -9.33 39.51
C ALA A 120 10.51 -10.22 40.44
N CYS A 121 9.90 -10.68 41.54
CA CYS A 121 10.53 -11.70 42.37
C CYS A 121 10.25 -13.10 41.81
N GLN A 122 11.20 -14.00 42.02
CA GLN A 122 11.05 -15.41 41.68
C GLN A 122 9.80 -16.02 42.35
N ALA A 123 9.10 -16.87 41.59
CA ALA A 123 7.88 -17.55 42.04
C ALA A 123 6.73 -16.64 42.49
N SER A 124 6.78 -15.33 42.15
CA SER A 124 5.70 -14.38 42.43
C SER A 124 4.93 -14.05 41.14
N PRO A 125 3.60 -13.96 41.20
CA PRO A 125 2.81 -13.62 40.03
C PRO A 125 3.14 -12.21 39.52
N TYR A 126 3.41 -12.11 38.24
CA TYR A 126 3.55 -10.85 37.51
C TYR A 126 2.30 -10.63 36.64
N LYS A 127 1.46 -9.65 37.05
CA LYS A 127 0.17 -9.33 36.42
C LYS A 127 0.15 -7.86 36.01
N LYS A 128 0.92 -7.50 34.98
CA LYS A 128 1.01 -6.14 34.43
C LYS A 128 1.12 -6.17 32.93
N ASN A 129 0.75 -5.07 32.28
CA ASN A 129 0.93 -4.87 30.84
C ASN A 129 0.33 -5.98 29.97
N GLY A 130 -0.73 -6.64 30.42
CA GLY A 130 -1.39 -7.74 29.73
C GLY A 130 -0.74 -9.12 29.94
N PHE A 131 0.39 -9.20 30.63
CA PHE A 131 1.01 -10.48 30.99
C PHE A 131 0.47 -11.00 32.33
N ASP A 132 0.26 -12.30 32.40
CA ASP A 132 -0.05 -13.05 33.61
C ASP A 132 0.87 -14.27 33.65
N VAL A 133 2.02 -14.11 34.32
CA VAL A 133 3.08 -15.10 34.35
C VAL A 133 3.64 -15.26 35.76
N ILE A 134 4.14 -16.45 36.07
CA ILE A 134 4.87 -16.73 37.31
C ILE A 134 6.29 -17.12 36.89
N PRO A 135 7.28 -16.20 37.03
CA PRO A 135 8.65 -16.48 36.66
C PRO A 135 9.33 -17.39 37.66
N GLU A 136 9.83 -18.54 37.22
CA GLU A 136 10.49 -19.51 38.11
C GLU A 136 12.02 -19.37 38.09
N SER A 137 12.58 -18.89 36.96
CA SER A 137 14.03 -18.78 36.78
C SER A 137 14.52 -17.38 37.09
N VAL A 138 15.56 -17.30 37.94
CA VAL A 138 16.28 -16.03 38.22
C VAL A 138 17.04 -15.57 36.98
N GLY A 139 17.12 -14.26 36.77
CA GLY A 139 17.77 -13.64 35.62
C GLY A 139 16.77 -13.02 34.63
N TYR A 140 17.18 -12.83 33.39
CA TYR A 140 16.35 -12.24 32.37
C TYR A 140 15.49 -13.29 31.66
N ASN A 141 14.15 -13.12 31.74
CA ASN A 141 13.17 -13.96 31.07
C ASN A 141 12.41 -13.13 30.04
N ASN A 142 12.24 -13.65 28.83
CA ASN A 142 11.50 -12.99 27.77
C ASN A 142 10.14 -13.64 27.58
N TYR A 143 9.10 -12.81 27.59
CA TYR A 143 7.73 -13.21 27.32
C TYR A 143 7.20 -12.40 26.15
N TYR A 144 6.32 -12.99 25.35
CA TYR A 144 5.74 -12.36 24.16
C TYR A 144 4.24 -12.44 24.19
N LEU A 145 3.59 -11.34 23.86
CA LEU A 145 2.16 -11.26 23.70
C LEU A 145 1.85 -10.80 22.28
N ASN A 146 1.14 -11.62 21.53
CA ASN A 146 0.69 -11.29 20.19
C ASN A 146 -0.72 -10.70 20.27
N LEU A 147 -0.87 -9.50 19.75
CA LEU A 147 -2.10 -8.73 19.71
C LEU A 147 -2.44 -8.39 18.26
N LYS A 148 -3.68 -8.00 18.03
CA LYS A 148 -4.07 -7.40 16.76
C LYS A 148 -4.35 -5.91 16.96
N SER A 149 -3.86 -5.09 16.05
CA SER A 149 -4.20 -3.67 16.00
C SER A 149 -5.69 -3.49 15.65
N THR A 150 -6.20 -2.28 15.79
CA THR A 150 -7.56 -1.93 15.35
C THR A 150 -7.77 -2.13 13.84
N ALA A 151 -6.70 -2.11 13.06
CA ALA A 151 -6.70 -2.41 11.63
C ALA A 151 -6.61 -3.91 11.31
N GLY A 152 -6.48 -4.78 12.33
CA GLY A 152 -6.36 -6.23 12.20
C GLY A 152 -4.94 -6.74 11.98
N CYS A 153 -3.94 -5.86 11.92
CA CYS A 153 -2.54 -6.23 11.75
C CYS A 153 -1.92 -6.75 13.03
N ASP A 154 -0.99 -7.69 12.90
CA ASP A 154 -0.32 -8.29 14.03
C ASP A 154 0.60 -7.27 14.74
N SER A 155 0.57 -7.32 16.07
CA SER A 155 1.40 -6.50 16.94
C SER A 155 1.99 -7.39 18.02
N THR A 156 3.26 -7.18 18.33
CA THR A 156 3.96 -8.00 19.33
C THR A 156 4.40 -7.11 20.49
N VAL A 157 4.05 -7.51 21.72
CA VAL A 157 4.60 -6.92 22.94
C VAL A 157 5.61 -7.92 23.50
N ALA A 158 6.87 -7.50 23.59
CA ALA A 158 7.96 -8.26 24.19
C ALA A 158 8.22 -7.72 25.61
N LEU A 159 8.12 -8.58 26.61
CA LEU A 159 8.49 -8.29 27.99
C LEU A 159 9.84 -8.93 28.30
N ASN A 160 10.83 -8.11 28.61
CA ASN A 160 12.10 -8.54 29.17
C ASN A 160 12.02 -8.38 30.69
N LEU A 161 11.73 -9.45 31.40
CA LEU A 161 11.49 -9.47 32.83
C LEU A 161 12.76 -9.89 33.57
N ARG A 162 13.33 -8.97 34.38
CA ARG A 162 14.41 -9.29 35.31
C ARG A 162 13.85 -9.95 36.57
N VAL A 163 14.09 -11.22 36.74
CA VAL A 163 13.63 -12.02 37.89
C VAL A 163 14.71 -12.02 38.97
N LEU A 164 14.35 -11.47 40.12
CA LEU A 164 15.21 -11.40 41.29
C LEU A 164 14.96 -12.62 42.19
N GLU A 165 16.03 -13.12 42.79
CA GLU A 165 15.99 -14.22 43.71
C GLU A 165 15.12 -13.88 44.95
N ARG A 166 14.30 -14.85 45.39
CA ARG A 166 13.52 -14.74 46.59
C ARG A 166 14.34 -15.24 47.77
N PHE A 167 14.53 -14.40 48.76
CA PHE A 167 15.16 -14.80 50.02
C PHE A 167 14.10 -15.15 51.03
N GLU A 168 14.26 -16.31 51.67
CA GLU A 168 13.50 -16.71 52.86
C GLU A 168 14.40 -16.64 54.06
N THR A 169 14.04 -15.84 55.07
CA THR A 169 14.76 -15.77 56.33
C THR A 169 13.99 -16.64 57.33
N ILE A 170 14.60 -17.73 57.78
CA ILE A 170 14.02 -18.59 58.81
C ILE A 170 14.56 -18.11 60.16
N TYR A 171 13.69 -17.62 61.03
CA TYR A 171 14.03 -17.31 62.41
C TYR A 171 13.68 -18.56 63.27
N ASN A 172 14.72 -19.21 63.80
CA ASN A 172 14.54 -20.28 64.80
C ASN A 172 14.63 -19.61 66.18
N ASP A 173 13.47 -19.49 66.86
CA ASP A 173 13.42 -19.03 68.22
C ASP A 173 13.23 -20.22 69.17
N THR A 174 14.04 -20.26 70.23
CA THR A 174 13.95 -21.35 71.20
C THR A 174 13.29 -20.79 72.44
N ILE A 175 12.09 -21.23 72.71
CA ILE A 175 11.36 -20.91 73.96
C ILE A 175 11.86 -21.86 75.02
N ILE A 176 12.56 -21.39 76.03
CA ILE A 176 12.89 -22.12 77.24
C ILE A 176 11.66 -22.02 78.13
N LEU A 177 10.97 -23.13 78.27
CA LEU A 177 9.92 -23.22 79.27
C LEU A 177 10.64 -23.27 80.65
N GLY A 178 10.47 -22.16 81.39
CA GLY A 178 10.90 -22.12 82.78
C GLY A 178 10.07 -23.09 83.68
N GLU A 179 10.71 -23.71 84.60
CA GLU A 179 10.13 -24.53 85.64
C GLU A 179 9.18 -23.73 86.54
#